data_352be2465c1ae025337d615c5b7ea64a
#
_entry.id   352be2465c1ae025337d615c5b7ea64a
#
_cell.length_a   1.000
_cell.length_b   1.000
_cell.length_c   1.000
_cell.angle_alpha   90.00
_cell.angle_beta   90.00
_cell.angle_gamma   90.00
#
_symmetry.space_group_name_H-M   'P 1'
#
loop_
_entity.id
_entity.type
_entity.pdbx_description
1 polymer ?
#
loop_
_entity_poly.entity_id
_entity_poly.type
_entity_poly.pdbx_seq_one_letter_code
_entity_poly.pdbx_strand_id
1 'polypeptide(L)'
;QKMSVTDNGLCFGTDSAAANALDDYEEGTHTINQVGTGGGVPLSNNVCNYTKIGNICHVHGIIDVGASSGTSAVEFSLPFTSKAQSGGAYPRTTFALMHKHCNIHDSYKNIVGYVGQNEAYWRIYNVGDNMDWHQFLSGDFTANSAEILFSITYQTA
;
A
#
# COMPACT_ATOMS: atom_id res chain seq x y z
N GLN A 1 -1.38 9.74 -38.05
CA GLN A 1 -0.80 8.70 -37.21
C GLN A 1 -1.41 8.75 -35.82
N LYS A 2 -1.85 7.60 -35.28
CA LYS A 2 -2.56 7.54 -33.98
C LYS A 2 -1.64 7.01 -32.87
N MET A 3 -0.50 6.40 -33.21
CA MET A 3 0.41 5.77 -32.28
C MET A 3 1.79 5.63 -32.93
N SER A 4 2.85 5.84 -32.19
CA SER A 4 4.24 5.62 -32.61
C SER A 4 5.06 5.02 -31.47
N VAL A 5 6.00 4.13 -31.80
CA VAL A 5 7.01 3.65 -30.87
C VAL A 5 8.27 4.43 -31.18
N THR A 6 8.86 5.03 -30.16
CA THR A 6 10.10 5.81 -30.22
C THR A 6 11.12 5.28 -29.22
N ASP A 7 12.32 5.79 -29.20
CA ASP A 7 13.33 5.47 -28.18
C ASP A 7 12.85 5.87 -26.75
N ASN A 8 11.84 6.74 -26.66
CA ASN A 8 11.22 7.17 -25.41
C ASN A 8 9.99 6.34 -25.01
N GLY A 9 9.63 5.30 -25.76
CA GLY A 9 8.47 4.46 -25.51
C GLY A 9 7.32 4.67 -26.48
N LEU A 10 6.10 4.32 -26.07
CA LEU A 10 4.88 4.40 -26.87
C LEU A 10 4.24 5.78 -26.75
N CYS A 11 4.17 6.51 -27.86
CA CYS A 11 3.54 7.82 -27.93
C CYS A 11 2.19 7.77 -28.67
N PHE A 12 1.24 8.61 -28.28
CA PHE A 12 -0.09 8.70 -28.86
C PHE A 12 -0.29 10.01 -29.63
N GLY A 13 -0.92 9.93 -30.80
CA GLY A 13 -1.20 11.08 -31.65
C GLY A 13 0.08 11.61 -32.33
N THR A 14 0.28 12.90 -32.26
CA THR A 14 1.46 13.61 -32.78
C THR A 14 2.50 13.94 -31.70
N ASP A 15 2.21 13.53 -30.47
CA ASP A 15 3.11 13.76 -29.35
C ASP A 15 4.32 12.83 -29.45
N SER A 16 5.51 13.37 -29.23
CA SER A 16 6.79 12.65 -29.20
C SER A 16 7.64 13.03 -28.00
N ALA A 17 7.07 13.80 -27.06
CA ALA A 17 7.78 14.19 -25.86
C ALA A 17 7.97 12.99 -24.92
N ALA A 18 9.19 12.75 -24.45
CA ALA A 18 9.50 11.65 -23.52
C ALA A 18 8.62 11.68 -22.26
N ALA A 19 8.27 12.86 -21.75
CA ALA A 19 7.42 13.01 -20.57
C ALA A 19 5.98 12.49 -20.75
N ASN A 20 5.52 12.28 -21.98
CA ASN A 20 4.18 11.83 -22.33
C ASN A 20 4.17 10.41 -22.92
N ALA A 21 5.35 9.82 -23.09
CA ALA A 21 5.47 8.46 -23.60
C ALA A 21 5.07 7.44 -22.50
N LEU A 22 4.43 6.36 -22.91
CA LEU A 22 4.25 5.19 -22.05
C LEU A 22 5.51 4.33 -22.17
N ASP A 23 6.47 4.54 -21.29
CA ASP A 23 7.80 3.91 -21.29
C ASP A 23 8.06 3.03 -20.05
N ASP A 24 7.15 3.07 -19.07
CA ASP A 24 7.30 2.40 -17.79
C ASP A 24 6.04 1.59 -17.46
N TYR A 25 5.91 0.44 -18.12
CA TYR A 25 4.95 -0.58 -17.76
C TYR A 25 5.67 -1.77 -17.13
N GLU A 26 5.29 -2.09 -15.92
CA GLU A 26 5.85 -3.21 -15.18
C GLU A 26 4.74 -3.96 -14.44
N GLU A 27 4.77 -5.27 -14.48
CA GLU A 27 3.92 -6.14 -13.68
C GLU A 27 4.76 -7.22 -13.01
N GLY A 28 4.33 -7.65 -11.84
CA GLY A 28 5.04 -8.67 -11.10
C GLY A 28 4.41 -9.03 -9.77
N THR A 29 5.20 -9.71 -8.97
CA THR A 29 4.82 -10.08 -7.61
C THR A 29 5.76 -9.42 -6.60
N HIS A 30 5.24 -9.13 -5.41
CA HIS A 30 6.01 -8.58 -4.30
C HIS A 30 5.74 -9.42 -3.04
N THR A 31 6.80 -9.84 -2.37
CA THR A 31 6.70 -10.48 -1.06
C THR A 31 6.58 -9.39 -0.01
N ILE A 32 5.44 -9.32 0.63
CA ILE A 32 5.17 -8.35 1.70
C ILE A 32 5.92 -8.76 2.95
N ASN A 33 6.66 -7.84 3.52
CA ASN A 33 7.35 -7.99 4.78
C ASN A 33 6.82 -6.96 5.77
N GLN A 34 6.82 -7.30 7.06
CA GLN A 34 6.67 -6.29 8.09
C GLN A 34 7.99 -5.53 8.22
N VAL A 35 7.93 -4.20 8.17
CA VAL A 35 9.12 -3.32 8.20
C VAL A 35 9.21 -2.44 9.43
N GLY A 36 8.21 -2.45 10.30
CA GLY A 36 8.20 -1.69 11.56
C GLY A 36 9.20 -2.22 12.60
N THR A 37 9.69 -1.34 13.48
CA THR A 37 10.85 -1.58 14.37
C THR A 37 10.57 -2.35 15.66
N GLY A 38 9.40 -2.91 15.85
CA GLY A 38 9.09 -3.49 17.15
C GLY A 38 8.18 -4.71 17.14
N GLY A 39 8.77 -5.89 17.08
CA GLY A 39 8.08 -7.15 17.26
C GLY A 39 7.29 -7.56 16.00
N GLY A 40 7.88 -8.46 15.23
CA GLY A 40 7.27 -8.94 14.00
C GLY A 40 5.93 -9.62 14.22
N VAL A 41 4.94 -9.30 13.40
CA VAL A 41 3.79 -10.19 13.22
C VAL A 41 4.21 -11.30 12.25
N PRO A 42 3.95 -12.57 12.58
CA PRO A 42 4.19 -13.66 11.64
C PRO A 42 3.31 -13.47 10.40
N LEU A 43 3.91 -13.53 9.21
CA LEU A 43 3.19 -13.44 7.95
C LEU A 43 3.25 -14.75 7.18
N SER A 44 2.15 -15.12 6.55
CA SER A 44 2.05 -16.16 5.53
C SER A 44 1.09 -15.70 4.44
N ASN A 45 1.06 -16.39 3.30
CA ASN A 45 0.30 -15.93 2.14
C ASN A 45 0.59 -14.46 1.77
N ASN A 46 1.81 -14.05 1.94
CA ASN A 46 2.23 -12.64 1.89
C ASN A 46 2.78 -12.22 0.52
N VAL A 47 2.43 -12.90 -0.55
CA VAL A 47 2.79 -12.52 -1.92
C VAL A 47 1.61 -11.82 -2.57
N CYS A 48 1.83 -10.61 -3.05
CA CYS A 48 0.83 -9.82 -3.77
C CYS A 48 1.25 -9.60 -5.23
N ASN A 49 0.28 -9.24 -6.07
CA ASN A 49 0.52 -8.83 -7.44
C ASN A 49 0.56 -7.30 -7.53
N TYR A 50 1.37 -6.78 -8.43
CA TYR A 50 1.35 -5.36 -8.77
C TYR A 50 1.38 -5.12 -10.26
N THR A 51 0.86 -3.96 -10.66
CA THR A 51 1.02 -3.37 -11.99
C THR A 51 1.42 -1.92 -11.82
N LYS A 52 2.51 -1.50 -12.46
CA LYS A 52 2.98 -0.12 -12.47
C LYS A 52 2.89 0.44 -13.88
N ILE A 53 2.33 1.63 -14.02
CA ILE A 53 2.24 2.36 -15.29
C ILE A 53 2.69 3.80 -15.02
N GLY A 54 3.83 4.16 -15.55
CA GLY A 54 4.47 5.42 -15.22
C GLY A 54 4.69 5.55 -13.70
N ASN A 55 4.15 6.59 -13.10
CA ASN A 55 4.25 6.83 -11.67
C ASN A 55 3.06 6.30 -10.85
N ILE A 56 2.21 5.47 -11.42
CA ILE A 56 1.07 4.85 -10.71
C ILE A 56 1.33 3.36 -10.53
N CYS A 57 1.28 2.91 -9.29
CA CYS A 57 1.35 1.50 -8.94
C CYS A 57 0.02 1.05 -8.33
N HIS A 58 -0.51 -0.04 -8.86
CA HIS A 58 -1.64 -0.77 -8.30
C HIS A 58 -1.13 -2.08 -7.70
N VAL A 59 -1.48 -2.35 -6.44
CA VAL A 59 -1.09 -3.54 -5.68
C VAL A 59 -2.32 -4.17 -5.07
N HIS A 60 -2.49 -5.48 -5.21
CA HIS A 60 -3.59 -6.20 -4.57
C HIS A 60 -3.16 -7.59 -4.10
N GLY A 61 -3.79 -8.04 -3.04
CA GLY A 61 -3.48 -9.35 -2.48
C GLY A 61 -4.19 -9.64 -1.18
N ILE A 62 -3.76 -10.73 -0.58
CA ILE A 62 -4.16 -11.18 0.75
C ILE A 62 -2.90 -11.39 1.59
N ILE A 63 -2.99 -11.12 2.87
CA ILE A 63 -1.96 -11.44 3.86
C ILE A 63 -2.62 -12.21 4.99
N ASP A 64 -2.07 -13.38 5.32
CA ASP A 64 -2.41 -14.09 6.55
C ASP A 64 -1.44 -13.64 7.64
N VAL A 65 -2.00 -13.25 8.77
CA VAL A 65 -1.27 -12.68 9.90
C VAL A 65 -1.47 -13.55 11.13
N GLY A 66 -0.37 -13.99 11.73
CA GLY A 66 -0.38 -14.70 12.99
C GLY A 66 -0.59 -13.77 14.18
N ALA A 67 -1.02 -14.35 15.31
CA ALA A 67 -1.18 -13.60 16.55
C ALA A 67 0.13 -12.97 17.02
N SER A 68 0.03 -11.80 17.59
CA SER A 68 1.14 -11.08 18.21
C SER A 68 0.65 -10.38 19.47
N SER A 69 1.56 -10.09 20.39
CA SER A 69 1.27 -9.36 21.64
C SER A 69 2.03 -8.02 21.71
N GLY A 70 2.60 -7.58 20.61
CA GLY A 70 3.41 -6.37 20.57
C GLY A 70 2.57 -5.08 20.58
N THR A 71 3.24 -3.98 20.89
CA THR A 71 2.67 -2.62 20.86
C THR A 71 3.23 -1.77 19.72
N SER A 72 3.83 -2.41 18.74
CA SER A 72 4.44 -1.74 17.61
C SER A 72 3.46 -1.50 16.50
N ALA A 73 3.66 -0.42 15.77
CA ALA A 73 2.94 -0.13 14.56
C ALA A 73 3.06 -1.27 13.55
N VAL A 74 1.95 -1.60 12.91
CA VAL A 74 1.95 -2.56 11.80
C VAL A 74 2.23 -1.81 10.51
N GLU A 75 3.36 -2.15 9.88
CA GLU A 75 3.83 -1.57 8.63
C GLU A 75 4.18 -2.69 7.64
N PHE A 76 3.55 -2.70 6.49
CA PHE A 76 3.74 -3.70 5.45
C PHE A 76 4.44 -3.09 4.24
N SER A 77 5.49 -3.76 3.74
CA SER A 77 6.28 -3.25 2.62
C SER A 77 5.46 -3.07 1.35
N LEU A 78 5.85 -2.09 0.54
CA LEU A 78 5.36 -1.84 -0.82
C LEU A 78 6.43 -2.23 -1.85
N PRO A 79 6.05 -2.59 -3.08
CA PRO A 79 7.02 -2.88 -4.14
C PRO A 79 7.86 -1.67 -4.53
N PHE A 80 7.31 -0.46 -4.44
CA PHE A 80 7.98 0.80 -4.76
C PHE A 80 7.73 1.84 -3.69
N THR A 81 8.71 2.71 -3.47
CA THR A 81 8.56 3.86 -2.58
C THR A 81 7.47 4.80 -3.10
N SER A 82 6.61 5.27 -2.23
CA SER A 82 5.59 6.26 -2.56
C SER A 82 6.23 7.61 -2.83
N LYS A 83 5.57 8.42 -3.65
CA LYS A 83 6.03 9.75 -4.04
C LYS A 83 6.24 10.66 -2.84
N ALA A 84 7.34 11.41 -2.85
CA ALA A 84 7.58 12.47 -1.89
C ALA A 84 6.66 13.68 -2.14
N GLN A 85 6.38 14.44 -1.08
CA GLN A 85 5.67 15.71 -1.21
C GLN A 85 6.45 16.69 -2.08
N SER A 86 5.76 17.36 -2.99
CA SER A 86 6.32 18.41 -3.84
C SER A 86 5.27 19.49 -4.11
N GLY A 87 5.67 20.75 -4.09
CA GLY A 87 4.81 21.87 -4.46
C GLY A 87 3.54 22.03 -3.61
N GLY A 88 3.55 21.58 -2.36
CA GLY A 88 2.36 21.63 -1.47
C GLY A 88 1.34 20.52 -1.70
N ALA A 89 1.51 19.65 -2.69
CA ALA A 89 0.68 18.47 -2.86
C ALA A 89 1.12 17.35 -1.90
N TYR A 90 0.13 16.67 -1.29
CA TYR A 90 0.35 15.55 -0.38
C TYR A 90 -0.07 14.24 -1.06
N PRO A 91 0.84 13.48 -1.69
CA PRO A 91 0.52 12.26 -2.39
C PRO A 91 0.28 11.09 -1.42
N ARG A 92 -0.69 11.26 -0.55
CA ARG A 92 -1.11 10.26 0.43
C ARG A 92 -2.30 9.49 -0.10
N THR A 93 -2.37 8.21 0.19
CA THR A 93 -3.46 7.34 -0.26
C THR A 93 -4.08 6.63 0.93
N THR A 94 -5.40 6.57 0.95
CA THR A 94 -6.17 5.73 1.86
C THR A 94 -6.95 4.71 1.06
N PHE A 95 -7.16 3.53 1.63
CA PHE A 95 -7.89 2.45 0.98
C PHE A 95 -8.67 1.59 1.98
N ALA A 96 -9.76 1.01 1.51
CA ALA A 96 -10.54 0.08 2.30
C ALA A 96 -9.82 -1.27 2.43
N LEU A 97 -9.98 -1.90 3.58
CA LEU A 97 -9.53 -3.25 3.85
C LEU A 97 -10.73 -4.16 4.09
N MET A 98 -10.69 -5.39 3.58
CA MET A 98 -11.50 -6.46 4.12
C MET A 98 -10.64 -7.27 5.07
N HIS A 99 -11.12 -7.51 6.30
CA HIS A 99 -10.33 -8.14 7.33
C HIS A 99 -11.12 -9.18 8.12
N LYS A 100 -10.41 -10.11 8.72
CA LYS A 100 -10.93 -11.15 9.60
C LYS A 100 -10.01 -11.29 10.81
N HIS A 101 -10.59 -11.50 11.98
CA HIS A 101 -9.87 -11.70 13.25
C HIS A 101 -8.88 -10.57 13.61
N CYS A 102 -9.22 -9.34 13.26
CA CYS A 102 -8.55 -8.14 13.70
C CYS A 102 -9.33 -7.49 14.83
N ASN A 103 -8.66 -7.14 15.91
CA ASN A 103 -9.29 -6.46 17.04
C ASN A 103 -9.31 -4.95 16.78
N ILE A 104 -10.50 -4.41 16.49
CA ILE A 104 -10.68 -2.96 16.36
C ILE A 104 -10.75 -2.41 17.77
N HIS A 105 -9.96 -1.38 18.07
CA HIS A 105 -9.93 -0.74 19.38
C HIS A 105 -11.32 -0.23 19.78
N ASP A 106 -11.73 -0.45 21.03
CA ASP A 106 -13.12 -0.38 21.54
C ASP A 106 -13.95 0.85 21.14
N SER A 107 -13.33 2.00 20.96
CA SER A 107 -14.03 3.24 20.60
C SER A 107 -14.11 3.47 19.09
N TYR A 108 -13.43 2.66 18.29
CA TYR A 108 -13.37 2.81 16.84
C TYR A 108 -14.38 1.91 16.15
N LYS A 109 -14.66 2.18 14.88
CA LYS A 109 -15.71 1.49 14.11
C LYS A 109 -15.16 0.62 12.98
N ASN A 110 -13.98 0.95 12.50
CA ASN A 110 -13.37 0.28 11.35
C ASN A 110 -11.86 0.50 11.33
N ILE A 111 -11.19 -0.23 10.44
CA ILE A 111 -9.79 0.00 10.10
C ILE A 111 -9.66 0.36 8.62
N VAL A 112 -8.68 1.17 8.31
CA VAL A 112 -8.35 1.60 6.95
C VAL A 112 -6.85 1.47 6.70
N GLY A 113 -6.48 1.22 5.45
CA GLY A 113 -5.10 1.28 5.01
C GLY A 113 -4.68 2.69 4.65
N TYR A 114 -3.41 3.00 4.84
CA TYR A 114 -2.81 4.29 4.58
C TYR A 114 -1.40 4.15 4.02
N VAL A 115 -1.13 4.81 2.90
CA VAL A 115 0.20 5.03 2.34
C VAL A 115 0.60 6.48 2.56
N GLY A 116 1.68 6.69 3.28
CA GLY A 116 2.27 8.02 3.49
C GLY A 116 3.04 8.49 2.26
N GLN A 117 3.80 9.56 2.44
CA GLN A 117 4.67 10.12 1.40
C GLN A 117 6.12 9.70 1.64
N ASN A 118 6.87 9.38 0.58
CA ASN A 118 8.26 8.94 0.66
C ASN A 118 8.46 7.72 1.57
N GLU A 119 7.50 6.80 1.54
CA GLU A 119 7.49 5.58 2.34
C GLU A 119 7.46 4.35 1.43
N ALA A 120 8.21 3.31 1.79
CA ALA A 120 8.21 2.02 1.11
C ALA A 120 7.28 1.01 1.83
N TYR A 121 6.25 1.51 2.51
CA TYR A 121 5.32 0.70 3.29
C TYR A 121 3.95 1.39 3.44
N TRP A 122 2.95 0.61 3.82
CA TRP A 122 1.62 1.07 4.20
C TRP A 122 1.30 0.65 5.63
N ARG A 123 0.38 1.35 6.26
CA ARG A 123 -0.05 1.16 7.64
C ARG A 123 -1.54 0.93 7.73
N ILE A 124 -1.97 0.45 8.89
CA ILE A 124 -3.37 0.33 9.25
C ILE A 124 -3.68 1.33 10.37
N TYR A 125 -4.82 1.98 10.27
CA TYR A 125 -5.35 2.87 11.30
C TYR A 125 -6.75 2.47 11.70
N ASN A 126 -7.03 2.52 13.00
CA ASN A 126 -8.38 2.52 13.54
C ASN A 126 -9.00 3.91 13.28
N VAL A 127 -10.24 3.91 12.77
CA VAL A 127 -11.00 5.13 12.47
C VAL A 127 -12.37 5.07 13.12
N GLY A 128 -12.86 6.20 13.61
CA GLY A 128 -14.13 6.30 14.32
C GLY A 128 -14.80 7.65 14.08
N ASP A 129 -16.02 7.78 14.58
CA ASP A 129 -16.80 9.02 14.50
C ASP A 129 -16.28 10.05 15.51
N ASN A 130 -15.92 11.24 15.00
CA ASN A 130 -15.41 12.36 15.78
C ASN A 130 -14.20 12.01 16.67
N MET A 131 -13.26 11.22 16.13
CA MET A 131 -12.06 10.75 16.83
C MET A 131 -10.81 10.96 15.99
N ASP A 132 -9.68 11.12 16.65
CA ASP A 132 -8.38 11.06 15.99
C ASP A 132 -8.09 9.63 15.47
N TRP A 133 -7.25 9.52 14.47
CA TRP A 133 -6.79 8.22 13.97
C TRP A 133 -5.93 7.54 15.02
N HIS A 134 -6.18 6.29 15.29
CA HIS A 134 -5.35 5.48 16.18
C HIS A 134 -4.63 4.40 15.38
N GLN A 135 -3.32 4.34 15.51
CA GLN A 135 -2.52 3.36 14.80
C GLN A 135 -2.88 1.94 15.23
N PHE A 136 -3.04 1.05 14.26
CA PHE A 136 -3.25 -0.37 14.50
C PHE A 136 -1.93 -1.00 14.92
N LEU A 137 -1.93 -1.72 16.02
CA LEU A 137 -0.74 -2.28 16.63
C LEU A 137 -0.63 -3.79 16.38
N SER A 138 0.57 -4.32 16.50
CA SER A 138 0.81 -5.75 16.31
C SER A 138 -0.01 -6.63 17.25
N GLY A 139 -0.28 -6.19 18.48
CA GLY A 139 -1.14 -6.89 19.45
C GLY A 139 -2.64 -6.90 19.10
N ASP A 140 -3.07 -6.12 18.11
CA ASP A 140 -4.45 -6.14 17.64
C ASP A 140 -4.75 -7.35 16.74
N PHE A 141 -3.72 -8.11 16.35
CA PHE A 141 -3.87 -9.44 15.75
C PHE A 141 -3.96 -10.50 16.88
N THR A 142 -5.17 -10.80 17.29
CA THR A 142 -5.44 -11.67 18.47
C THR A 142 -5.56 -13.15 18.12
N ALA A 143 -5.64 -13.51 16.85
CA ALA A 143 -5.81 -14.87 16.39
C ALA A 143 -4.72 -15.25 15.37
N ASN A 144 -4.30 -16.53 15.38
CA ASN A 144 -3.32 -17.08 14.42
C ASN A 144 -3.86 -17.24 12.99
N SER A 145 -5.02 -16.69 12.69
CA SER A 145 -5.70 -16.79 11.39
C SER A 145 -6.31 -15.46 10.97
N ALA A 146 -5.74 -14.34 11.38
CA ALA A 146 -6.15 -13.04 10.86
C ALA A 146 -5.82 -12.95 9.36
N GLU A 147 -6.74 -12.38 8.61
CA GLU A 147 -6.56 -12.16 7.17
C GLU A 147 -6.83 -10.69 6.85
N ILE A 148 -6.04 -10.15 5.94
CA ILE A 148 -6.23 -8.81 5.38
C ILE A 148 -6.22 -8.92 3.87
N LEU A 149 -7.36 -8.55 3.24
CA LEU A 149 -7.45 -8.38 1.80
C LEU A 149 -7.38 -6.90 1.48
N PHE A 150 -6.58 -6.55 0.49
CA PHE A 150 -6.33 -5.16 0.16
C PHE A 150 -6.20 -4.93 -1.35
N SER A 151 -6.48 -3.70 -1.74
CA SER A 151 -6.27 -3.19 -3.09
C SER A 151 -5.85 -1.73 -2.98
N ILE A 152 -4.63 -1.43 -3.39
CA ILE A 152 -3.98 -0.13 -3.20
C ILE A 152 -3.61 0.44 -4.56
N THR A 153 -3.93 1.70 -4.80
CA THR A 153 -3.36 2.46 -5.92
C THR A 153 -2.69 3.70 -5.37
N TYR A 154 -1.41 3.88 -5.66
CA TYR A 154 -0.63 5.00 -5.14
C TYR A 154 0.35 5.55 -6.17
N GLN A 155 0.83 6.78 -5.95
CA GLN A 155 1.91 7.37 -6.75
C GLN A 155 3.26 6.89 -6.24
N THR A 156 4.12 6.46 -7.15
CA THR A 156 5.52 6.09 -6.88
C THR A 156 6.46 7.27 -7.05
N ALA A 157 7.66 7.15 -6.46
CA ALA A 157 8.73 8.14 -6.59
C ALA A 157 9.24 8.22 -8.02
#